data_7494dcaa0c2caa661df8c3ca0c1adbd9
#
_entry.id   7494dcaa0c2caa661df8c3ca0c1adbd9
#
_cell.length_a   1.000
_cell.length_b   1.000
_cell.length_c   1.000
_cell.angle_alpha   90.00
_cell.angle_beta   90.00
_cell.angle_gamma   90.00
#
_symmetry.space_group_name_H-M   'P 1'
#
loop_
_entity.id
_entity.type
_entity.pdbx_description
1 polymer ?
#
loop_
_entity_poly.entity_id
_entity_poly.type
_entity_poly.pdbx_seq_one_letter_code
_entity_poly.pdbx_strand_id
1 'polypeptide(L)'
;MKKIKIFLMMLLAVLSFTACDDDDDSKQSIISEYSMNDQQVAAQKAKSGKDKAVLLVAFGSTWTNAFAAFDDTKKAYEDAFPDADVYFCFSSDICINRASAGEHGESRNYYEPRYLLHAIGAAKYKTVYVQSLQVSPGEELADLVAAVQKFA
;
A
#
# COMPACT_ATOMS: atom_id res chain seq x y z
N MET A 1 -51.14 46.20 -3.38
CA MET A 1 -51.23 44.79 -3.83
C MET A 1 -49.95 44.08 -3.51
N LYS A 2 -49.94 43.34 -2.41
CA LYS A 2 -48.70 42.65 -1.93
C LYS A 2 -48.66 41.25 -2.57
N LYS A 3 -47.64 41.02 -3.38
CA LYS A 3 -47.38 39.69 -3.96
C LYS A 3 -46.76 38.80 -2.90
N ILE A 4 -47.53 37.85 -2.40
CA ILE A 4 -47.07 36.81 -1.51
C ILE A 4 -46.27 35.81 -2.37
N LYS A 5 -44.99 35.78 -2.18
CA LYS A 5 -44.15 34.71 -2.71
C LYS A 5 -44.27 33.50 -1.81
N ILE A 6 -45.03 32.53 -2.26
CA ILE A 6 -45.10 31.22 -1.62
C ILE A 6 -43.75 30.55 -1.93
N PHE A 7 -42.92 30.49 -0.93
CA PHE A 7 -41.70 29.69 -0.95
C PHE A 7 -42.12 28.24 -0.67
N LEU A 8 -42.34 27.48 -1.74
CA LEU A 8 -42.59 26.05 -1.64
C LEU A 8 -41.31 25.40 -1.20
N MET A 9 -41.16 25.25 0.10
CA MET A 9 -40.08 24.49 0.71
C MET A 9 -40.36 23.01 0.46
N MET A 10 -39.80 22.51 -0.65
CA MET A 10 -39.81 21.11 -1.00
C MET A 10 -38.87 20.40 0.00
N LEU A 11 -39.46 19.91 1.08
CA LEU A 11 -38.81 19.04 2.05
C LEU A 11 -38.52 17.73 1.34
N LEU A 12 -37.35 17.65 0.72
CA LEU A 12 -36.82 16.39 0.22
C LEU A 12 -36.48 15.55 1.46
N ALA A 13 -37.42 14.68 1.83
CA ALA A 13 -37.10 13.60 2.75
C ALA A 13 -36.07 12.69 2.04
N VAL A 14 -34.80 12.91 2.33
CA VAL A 14 -33.75 11.96 2.03
C VAL A 14 -34.02 10.76 2.92
N LEU A 15 -34.71 9.79 2.39
CA LEU A 15 -34.71 8.45 2.93
C LEU A 15 -33.27 7.93 2.80
N SER A 16 -32.51 8.11 3.83
CA SER A 16 -31.24 7.40 4.02
C SER A 16 -31.60 5.92 4.15
N PHE A 17 -31.56 5.21 3.03
CA PHE A 17 -31.41 3.77 3.06
C PHE A 17 -30.00 3.50 3.59
N THR A 18 -29.89 3.29 4.89
CA THR A 18 -28.76 2.58 5.44
C THR A 18 -28.91 1.12 5.03
N ALA A 19 -28.54 0.80 3.79
CA ALA A 19 -28.15 -0.55 3.47
C ALA A 19 -26.81 -0.74 4.17
N CYS A 20 -26.80 -1.51 5.23
CA CYS A 20 -25.59 -2.14 5.72
C CYS A 20 -25.14 -3.12 4.65
N ASP A 21 -24.23 -2.69 3.80
CA ASP A 21 -23.48 -3.56 2.93
C ASP A 21 -22.04 -3.50 3.45
N ASP A 22 -21.75 -4.39 4.41
CA ASP A 22 -20.42 -4.53 5.02
C ASP A 22 -19.35 -4.98 3.99
N ASP A 23 -19.78 -5.40 2.80
CA ASP A 23 -18.91 -5.85 1.71
C ASP A 23 -18.38 -4.72 0.81
N ASP A 24 -19.02 -3.54 0.82
CA ASP A 24 -18.66 -2.46 -0.11
C ASP A 24 -17.53 -1.58 0.43
N ASP A 25 -17.43 -1.43 1.75
CA ASP A 25 -16.35 -0.67 2.39
C ASP A 25 -14.98 -1.34 2.21
N SER A 26 -14.93 -2.68 2.24
CA SER A 26 -13.69 -3.43 2.02
C SER A 26 -13.20 -3.31 0.58
N LYS A 27 -14.09 -3.37 -0.40
CA LYS A 27 -13.74 -3.21 -1.82
C LYS A 27 -13.26 -1.79 -2.14
N GLN A 28 -13.90 -0.78 -1.56
CA GLN A 28 -13.52 0.62 -1.76
C GLN A 28 -12.15 0.91 -1.15
N SER A 29 -11.82 0.36 0.01
CA SER A 29 -10.51 0.52 0.64
C SER A 29 -9.40 -0.14 -0.19
N ILE A 30 -9.64 -1.36 -0.69
CA ILE A 30 -8.70 -2.07 -1.56
C ILE A 30 -8.42 -1.28 -2.84
N ILE A 31 -9.44 -0.76 -3.51
CA ILE A 31 -9.28 0.05 -4.73
C ILE A 31 -8.46 1.31 -4.43
N SER A 32 -8.71 1.98 -3.30
CA SER A 32 -7.97 3.18 -2.92
C SER A 32 -6.49 2.89 -2.63
N GLU A 33 -6.19 1.78 -1.99
CA GLU A 33 -4.82 1.33 -1.70
C GLU A 33 -4.04 1.01 -2.97
N TYR A 34 -4.62 0.28 -3.92
CA TYR A 34 -4.00 0.05 -5.24
C TYR A 34 -3.70 1.37 -5.95
N SER A 35 -4.67 2.27 -5.99
CA SER A 35 -4.50 3.57 -6.65
C SER A 35 -3.37 4.41 -6.03
N MET A 36 -3.25 4.44 -4.70
CA MET A 36 -2.18 5.16 -4.02
C MET A 36 -0.81 4.55 -4.31
N ASN A 37 -0.68 3.23 -4.27
CA ASN A 37 0.55 2.53 -4.60
C ASN A 37 0.99 2.78 -6.05
N ASP A 38 0.06 2.65 -6.99
CA ASP A 38 0.33 2.85 -8.41
C ASP A 38 0.85 4.27 -8.67
N GLN A 39 0.25 5.28 -8.05
CA GLN A 39 0.68 6.67 -8.17
C GLN A 39 2.07 6.91 -7.57
N GLN A 40 2.37 6.37 -6.39
CA GLN A 40 3.66 6.53 -5.73
C GLN A 40 4.78 5.86 -6.52
N VAL A 41 4.56 4.62 -6.97
CA VAL A 41 5.56 3.87 -7.73
C VAL A 41 5.77 4.49 -9.11
N ALA A 42 4.71 4.92 -9.80
CA ALA A 42 4.81 5.61 -11.08
C ALA A 42 5.55 6.94 -10.96
N ALA A 43 5.29 7.73 -9.91
CA ALA A 43 6.00 8.98 -9.64
C ALA A 43 7.49 8.74 -9.35
N GLN A 44 7.83 7.73 -8.56
CA GLN A 44 9.22 7.35 -8.28
C GLN A 44 9.94 6.93 -9.56
N LYS A 45 9.34 6.07 -10.38
CA LYS A 45 9.88 5.66 -11.68
C LYS A 45 10.11 6.84 -12.61
N ALA A 46 9.13 7.74 -12.71
CA ALA A 46 9.26 8.94 -13.55
C ALA A 46 10.40 9.87 -13.09
N LYS A 47 10.59 9.99 -11.77
CA LYS A 47 11.67 10.80 -11.18
C LYS A 47 13.04 10.18 -11.39
N SER A 48 13.17 8.87 -11.19
CA SER A 48 14.47 8.16 -11.23
C SER A 48 14.91 7.82 -12.65
N GLY A 49 13.96 7.53 -13.53
CA GLY A 49 14.22 7.00 -14.88
C GLY A 49 14.80 5.60 -14.92
N LYS A 50 14.86 4.90 -13.78
CA LYS A 50 15.47 3.58 -13.66
C LYS A 50 14.56 2.48 -14.20
N ASP A 51 15.13 1.43 -14.79
CA ASP A 51 14.38 0.29 -15.32
C ASP A 51 14.34 -0.93 -14.39
N LYS A 52 15.07 -0.86 -13.28
CA LYS A 52 15.15 -1.94 -12.29
C LYS A 52 14.47 -1.52 -10.99
N ALA A 53 13.84 -2.47 -10.34
CA ALA A 53 13.28 -2.34 -9.00
C ALA A 53 13.77 -3.45 -8.08
N VAL A 54 13.96 -3.13 -6.81
CA VAL A 54 14.18 -4.09 -5.72
C VAL A 54 13.02 -3.97 -4.76
N LEU A 55 12.34 -5.07 -4.49
CA LEU A 55 11.28 -5.16 -3.49
C LEU A 55 11.80 -5.92 -2.27
N LEU A 56 11.94 -5.23 -1.16
CA LEU A 56 12.30 -5.81 0.14
C LEU A 56 11.02 -6.19 0.88
N VAL A 57 10.94 -7.42 1.36
CA VAL A 57 9.75 -7.95 2.04
C VAL A 57 10.13 -8.44 3.42
N ALA A 58 9.71 -7.72 4.46
CA ALA A 58 9.83 -8.15 5.85
C ALA A 58 8.49 -8.72 6.35
N PHE A 59 8.51 -9.51 7.42
CA PHE A 59 7.28 -9.88 8.14
C PHE A 59 6.54 -8.63 8.61
N GLY A 60 7.29 -7.69 9.18
CA GLY A 60 6.79 -6.43 9.69
C GLY A 60 7.01 -6.25 11.18
N SER A 61 6.72 -5.04 11.65
CA SER A 61 6.72 -4.66 13.06
C SER A 61 5.75 -3.51 13.29
N THR A 62 5.36 -3.34 14.55
CA THR A 62 4.49 -2.24 14.98
C THR A 62 5.25 -1.22 15.84
N TRP A 63 6.52 -1.48 16.14
CA TRP A 63 7.35 -0.66 17.01
C TRP A 63 8.17 0.37 16.23
N THR A 64 8.12 1.63 16.65
CA THR A 64 8.85 2.73 16.02
C THR A 64 10.36 2.45 15.89
N ASN A 65 10.98 1.80 16.89
CA ASN A 65 12.40 1.47 16.82
C ASN A 65 12.75 0.52 15.66
N ALA A 66 11.82 -0.38 15.28
CA ALA A 66 12.04 -1.28 14.16
C ALA A 66 11.97 -0.52 12.82
N PHE A 67 11.20 0.57 12.74
CA PHE A 67 11.09 1.35 11.52
C PHE A 67 12.43 1.98 11.11
N ALA A 68 13.21 2.44 12.07
CA ALA A 68 14.58 2.94 11.79
C ALA A 68 15.47 1.85 11.17
N ALA A 69 15.41 0.62 11.67
CA ALA A 69 16.16 -0.48 11.11
C ALA A 69 15.70 -0.85 9.68
N PHE A 70 14.41 -0.72 9.39
CA PHE A 70 13.89 -0.92 8.03
C PHE A 70 14.33 0.20 7.08
N ASP A 71 14.35 1.45 7.55
CA ASP A 71 14.87 2.59 6.79
C ASP A 71 16.35 2.42 6.47
N ASP A 72 17.16 2.03 7.46
CA ASP A 72 18.59 1.75 7.28
C ASP A 72 18.81 0.59 6.30
N THR A 73 18.01 -0.47 6.41
CA THR A 73 18.06 -1.60 5.48
C THR A 73 17.73 -1.14 4.06
N LYS A 74 16.64 -0.41 3.88
CA LYS A 74 16.26 0.13 2.59
C LYS A 74 17.37 1.00 2.01
N LYS A 75 17.95 1.89 2.81
CA LYS A 75 19.07 2.74 2.39
C LYS A 75 20.28 1.93 1.98
N ALA A 76 20.64 0.89 2.71
CA ALA A 76 21.77 0.02 2.35
C ALA A 76 21.58 -0.64 0.98
N TYR A 77 20.33 -1.03 0.65
CA TYR A 77 20.01 -1.56 -0.68
C TYR A 77 20.02 -0.46 -1.76
N GLU A 78 19.56 0.75 -1.46
CA GLU A 78 19.66 1.90 -2.38
C GLU A 78 21.13 2.21 -2.72
N ASP A 79 22.02 2.16 -1.73
CA ASP A 79 23.44 2.39 -1.91
C ASP A 79 24.11 1.22 -2.68
N ALA A 80 23.69 -0.02 -2.45
CA ALA A 80 24.24 -1.20 -3.13
C ALA A 80 23.73 -1.38 -4.57
N PHE A 81 22.51 -0.89 -4.87
CA PHE A 81 21.86 -1.00 -6.17
C PHE A 81 21.49 0.39 -6.73
N PRO A 82 22.48 1.25 -7.05
CA PRO A 82 22.21 2.64 -7.46
C PRO A 82 21.45 2.74 -8.79
N ASP A 83 21.36 1.67 -9.56
CA ASP A 83 20.63 1.57 -10.82
C ASP A 83 19.20 1.00 -10.66
N ALA A 84 18.76 0.73 -9.43
CA ALA A 84 17.42 0.26 -9.11
C ALA A 84 16.69 1.20 -8.16
N ASP A 85 15.36 1.26 -8.26
CA ASP A 85 14.51 1.85 -7.22
C ASP A 85 14.21 0.78 -6.17
N VAL A 86 14.29 1.15 -4.89
CA VAL A 86 14.11 0.21 -3.78
C VAL A 86 12.78 0.49 -3.09
N TYR A 87 11.96 -0.54 -3.00
CA TYR A 87 10.67 -0.53 -2.31
C TYR A 87 10.72 -1.44 -1.10
N PHE A 88 9.92 -1.12 -0.09
CA PHE A 88 9.84 -1.89 1.14
C PHE A 88 8.40 -2.19 1.51
N CYS A 89 8.08 -3.42 1.89
CA CYS A 89 6.75 -3.84 2.28
C CYS A 89 6.76 -4.84 3.45
N PHE A 90 5.57 -5.05 4.01
CA PHE A 90 5.33 -6.05 5.04
C PHE A 90 4.45 -7.19 4.49
N SER A 91 4.68 -8.42 4.97
CA SER A 91 3.85 -9.57 4.61
C SER A 91 2.75 -9.86 5.62
N SER A 92 2.82 -9.31 6.82
CA SER A 92 1.81 -9.50 7.87
C SER A 92 0.78 -8.38 7.89
N ASP A 93 -0.49 -8.70 7.58
CA ASP A 93 -1.62 -7.76 7.64
C ASP A 93 -1.78 -7.13 9.02
N ILE A 94 -1.53 -7.91 10.08
CA ILE A 94 -1.60 -7.42 11.46
C ILE A 94 -0.56 -6.32 11.67
N CYS A 95 0.67 -6.52 11.20
CA CYS A 95 1.72 -5.51 11.31
C CYS A 95 1.41 -4.27 10.46
N ILE A 96 0.86 -4.44 9.26
CA ILE A 96 0.46 -3.34 8.38
C ILE A 96 -0.62 -2.48 9.07
N ASN A 97 -1.69 -3.10 9.54
CA ASN A 97 -2.82 -2.40 10.16
C ASN A 97 -2.40 -1.67 11.45
N ARG A 98 -1.63 -2.31 12.31
CA ARG A 98 -1.17 -1.72 13.58
C ARG A 98 -0.10 -0.64 13.37
N ALA A 99 0.79 -0.79 12.40
CA ALA A 99 1.75 0.25 12.04
C ALA A 99 1.04 1.49 11.50
N SER A 100 0.03 1.33 10.66
CA SER A 100 -0.76 2.45 10.14
C SER A 100 -1.57 3.15 11.24
N ALA A 101 -2.04 2.41 12.23
CA ALA A 101 -2.73 2.97 13.40
C ALA A 101 -1.78 3.68 14.39
N GLY A 102 -0.47 3.49 14.28
CA GLY A 102 0.51 4.04 15.23
C GLY A 102 0.41 3.39 16.62
N GLU A 103 0.06 2.11 16.70
CA GLU A 103 -0.23 1.42 17.98
C GLU A 103 0.93 1.49 18.97
N HIS A 104 2.18 1.50 18.50
CA HIS A 104 3.37 1.56 19.33
C HIS A 104 4.29 2.75 18.98
N GLY A 105 3.70 3.89 18.65
CA GLY A 105 4.41 5.15 18.41
C GLY A 105 4.06 5.81 17.09
N GLU A 106 5.03 5.92 16.17
CA GLU A 106 4.83 6.59 14.88
C GLU A 106 3.88 5.80 13.97
N SER A 107 2.91 6.50 13.37
CA SER A 107 2.07 5.91 12.31
C SER A 107 2.85 5.83 11.00
N ARG A 108 2.89 4.64 10.39
CA ARG A 108 3.49 4.41 9.07
C ARG A 108 2.65 3.48 8.21
N ASN A 109 2.49 3.85 6.97
CA ASN A 109 1.78 3.03 5.99
C ASN A 109 2.77 2.11 5.28
N TYR A 110 2.54 0.81 5.44
CA TYR A 110 3.17 -0.24 4.67
C TYR A 110 2.11 -0.98 3.86
N TYR A 111 2.51 -1.62 2.78
CA TYR A 111 1.61 -2.36 1.91
C TYR A 111 2.03 -3.82 1.84
N GLU A 112 1.12 -4.67 1.43
CA GLU A 112 1.42 -6.06 1.13
C GLU A 112 2.26 -6.20 -0.16
N PRO A 113 3.04 -7.30 -0.30
CA PRO A 113 3.85 -7.55 -1.49
C PRO A 113 3.05 -7.51 -2.79
N ARG A 114 1.83 -8.06 -2.80
CA ARG A 114 0.97 -8.11 -4.00
C ARG A 114 0.63 -6.72 -4.55
N TYR A 115 0.39 -5.75 -3.65
CA TYR A 115 0.07 -4.38 -4.08
C TYR A 115 1.28 -3.68 -4.69
N LEU A 116 2.46 -3.83 -4.08
CA LEU A 116 3.68 -3.25 -4.64
C LEU A 116 4.13 -3.95 -5.91
N LEU A 117 4.01 -5.27 -6.02
CA LEU A 117 4.28 -5.99 -7.27
C LEU A 117 3.37 -5.51 -8.39
N HIS A 118 2.06 -5.33 -8.11
CA HIS A 118 1.12 -4.75 -9.09
C HIS A 118 1.58 -3.36 -9.55
N ALA A 119 1.88 -2.47 -8.62
CA ALA A 119 2.31 -1.10 -8.92
C ALA A 119 3.64 -1.05 -9.69
N ILE A 120 4.61 -1.90 -9.33
CA ILE A 120 5.89 -2.06 -10.01
C ILE A 120 5.66 -2.54 -11.46
N GLY A 121 4.77 -3.51 -11.65
CA GLY A 121 4.39 -4.00 -12.98
C GLY A 121 3.68 -2.93 -13.81
N ALA A 122 2.71 -2.21 -13.24
CA ALA A 122 2.01 -1.12 -13.87
C ALA A 122 2.95 0.03 -14.30
N ALA A 123 3.99 0.32 -13.49
CA ALA A 123 5.03 1.28 -13.79
C ALA A 123 6.05 0.79 -14.84
N LYS A 124 5.94 -0.47 -15.29
CA LYS A 124 6.75 -1.08 -16.37
C LYS A 124 8.24 -1.09 -16.07
N TYR A 125 8.63 -1.49 -14.85
CA TYR A 125 10.00 -1.88 -14.59
C TYR A 125 10.36 -3.13 -15.40
N LYS A 126 11.53 -3.13 -16.03
CA LYS A 126 11.98 -4.25 -16.89
C LYS A 126 12.53 -5.43 -16.09
N THR A 127 13.07 -5.14 -14.90
CA THR A 127 13.63 -6.15 -14.02
C THR A 127 13.22 -5.87 -12.58
N VAL A 128 12.73 -6.88 -11.91
CA VAL A 128 12.31 -6.79 -10.50
C VAL A 128 13.03 -7.88 -9.71
N TYR A 129 13.77 -7.46 -8.69
CA TYR A 129 14.39 -8.35 -7.71
C TYR A 129 13.52 -8.34 -6.46
N VAL A 130 13.14 -9.50 -5.98
CA VAL A 130 12.38 -9.63 -4.73
C VAL A 130 13.28 -10.28 -3.69
N GLN A 131 13.54 -9.56 -2.59
CA GLN A 131 14.36 -10.03 -1.48
C GLN A 131 13.49 -10.21 -0.25
N SER A 132 13.30 -11.46 0.16
CA SER A 132 12.72 -11.75 1.47
C SER A 132 13.73 -11.45 2.58
N LEU A 133 13.28 -10.71 3.58
CA LEU A 133 13.99 -10.45 4.84
C LEU A 133 13.42 -11.29 6.00
N GLN A 134 12.57 -12.26 5.69
CA GLN A 134 11.98 -13.17 6.67
C GLN A 134 13.03 -14.16 7.16
N VAL A 135 13.07 -14.34 8.49
CA VAL A 135 14.11 -15.15 9.14
C VAL A 135 13.77 -16.64 9.16
N SER A 136 12.49 -16.96 9.10
CA SER A 136 11.98 -18.34 9.15
C SER A 136 11.02 -18.63 8.01
N PRO A 137 11.03 -19.87 7.48
CA PRO A 137 10.01 -20.30 6.54
C PRO A 137 8.66 -20.40 7.27
N GLY A 138 7.62 -19.82 6.67
CA GLY A 138 6.26 -19.81 7.20
C GLY A 138 5.26 -19.57 6.08
N GLU A 139 4.01 -19.40 6.46
CA GLU A 139 2.91 -19.17 5.53
C GLU A 139 3.15 -17.89 4.70
N GLU A 140 3.60 -16.82 5.35
CA GLU A 140 3.87 -15.54 4.68
C GLU A 140 4.98 -15.65 3.62
N LEU A 141 5.99 -16.51 3.83
CA LEU A 141 7.01 -16.74 2.81
C LEU A 141 6.43 -17.54 1.63
N ALA A 142 5.57 -18.53 1.90
CA ALA A 142 4.91 -19.29 0.86
C ALA A 142 3.99 -18.40 0.01
N ASP A 143 3.24 -17.51 0.64
CA ASP A 143 2.38 -16.54 -0.02
C ASP A 143 3.16 -15.54 -0.86
N LEU A 144 4.30 -15.06 -0.35
CA LEU A 144 5.22 -14.22 -1.12
C LEU A 144 5.71 -14.95 -2.38
N VAL A 145 6.16 -16.19 -2.25
CA VAL A 145 6.62 -16.99 -3.40
C VAL A 145 5.50 -17.15 -4.43
N ALA A 146 4.28 -17.45 -3.96
CA ALA A 146 3.12 -17.58 -4.84
C ALA A 146 2.77 -16.25 -5.53
N ALA A 147 2.87 -15.11 -4.83
CA ALA A 147 2.66 -13.80 -5.41
C ALA A 147 3.68 -13.45 -6.49
N VAL A 148 4.96 -13.74 -6.23
CA VAL A 148 6.06 -13.53 -7.21
C VAL A 148 5.87 -14.41 -8.44
N GLN A 149 5.51 -15.69 -8.26
CA GLN A 149 5.25 -16.60 -9.39
C GLN A 149 4.09 -16.16 -10.28
N LYS A 150 3.06 -15.53 -9.70
CA LYS A 150 1.94 -14.97 -10.47
C LYS A 150 2.30 -13.66 -11.18
N PHE A 151 3.28 -12.95 -10.65
CA PHE A 151 3.75 -11.69 -11.23
C PHE A 151 4.71 -11.91 -12.40
N ALA A 152 5.54 -12.95 -12.36
CA ALA A 152 6.53 -13.28 -13.38
C ALA A 152 5.91 -13.84 -14.65
#